data_b9eefad86a12d7dc0aa51039e5ec0a36
#
_entry.id   b9eefad86a12d7dc0aa51039e5ec0a36
#
_cell.length_a   1.000
_cell.length_b   1.000
_cell.length_c   1.000
_cell.angle_alpha   90.00
_cell.angle_beta   90.00
_cell.angle_gamma   90.00
#
_symmetry.space_group_name_H-M   'P 1'
#
loop_
_entity.id
_entity.type
_entity.pdbx_description
1 polymer ?
#
loop_
_entity_poly.entity_id
_entity_poly.type
_entity_poly.pdbx_seq_one_letter_code
_entity_poly.pdbx_strand_id
1 'polypeptide(L)'
;MLNYKTTKKFDKDVKRLIKQGKPVEKLELAMQLLINEEVLDDYYKLHPLEPKNQVLKRWDIHIGGRNSDWVLIFYYYDRTIVFERTGSHSDLFK
;
A
#
# COMPACT_ATOMS: atom_id res chain seq x y z
N MET A 1 8.24 -5.62 -15.16
CA MET A 1 8.29 -5.77 -13.69
C MET A 1 9.12 -4.65 -13.09
N LEU A 2 8.58 -3.99 -12.08
CA LEU A 2 9.28 -2.93 -11.37
C LEU A 2 10.21 -3.50 -10.30
N ASN A 3 11.26 -2.75 -9.97
CA ASN A 3 11.97 -2.99 -8.73
C ASN A 3 11.08 -2.55 -7.57
N TYR A 4 11.31 -3.05 -6.37
CA TYR A 4 10.53 -2.62 -5.23
C TYR A 4 11.40 -2.44 -4.00
N LYS A 5 10.92 -1.59 -3.10
CA LYS A 5 11.53 -1.33 -1.80
C LYS A 5 10.44 -1.17 -0.76
N THR A 6 10.79 -1.40 0.49
CA THR A 6 9.93 -1.13 1.63
C THR A 6 10.63 -0.14 2.55
N THR A 7 9.85 0.64 3.28
CA THR A 7 10.41 1.53 4.31
C THR A 7 10.48 0.77 5.64
N LYS A 8 11.26 1.30 6.58
CA LYS A 8 11.30 0.74 7.92
C LYS A 8 9.94 0.80 8.60
N LYS A 9 9.18 1.87 8.35
CA LYS A 9 7.83 2.00 8.91
C LYS A 9 6.90 0.94 8.34
N PHE A 10 7.00 0.68 7.04
CA PHE A 10 6.21 -0.39 6.41
C PHE A 10 6.53 -1.74 7.04
N ASP A 11 7.82 -2.04 7.24
CA ASP A 11 8.23 -3.32 7.82
C ASP A 11 7.67 -3.49 9.23
N LYS A 12 7.65 -2.42 10.03
CA LYS A 12 7.04 -2.43 11.36
C LYS A 12 5.53 -2.61 11.28
N ASP A 13 4.89 -1.96 10.30
CA ASP A 13 3.45 -2.11 10.08
C ASP A 13 3.09 -3.56 9.80
N VAL A 14 3.87 -4.23 8.94
CA VAL A 14 3.62 -5.63 8.59
C VAL A 14 3.74 -6.52 9.84
N LYS A 15 4.78 -6.31 10.65
CA LYS A 15 4.94 -7.07 11.89
C LYS A 15 3.73 -6.91 12.80
N ARG A 16 3.22 -5.69 12.93
CA ARG A 16 2.02 -5.43 13.75
C ARG A 16 0.81 -6.15 13.19
N LEU A 17 0.62 -6.12 11.87
CA LEU A 17 -0.51 -6.79 11.24
C LEU A 17 -0.46 -8.29 11.43
N ILE A 18 0.72 -8.90 11.36
CA ILE A 18 0.90 -10.33 11.61
C ILE A 18 0.48 -10.65 13.04
N LYS A 19 0.90 -9.85 14.01
CA LYS A 19 0.53 -10.06 15.42
C LYS A 19 -0.96 -9.91 15.64
N GLN A 20 -1.62 -9.07 14.86
CA GLN A 20 -3.07 -8.88 14.94
C GLN A 20 -3.86 -9.97 14.22
N GLY A 21 -3.17 -10.93 13.60
CA GLY A 21 -3.83 -12.02 12.89
C GLY A 21 -4.41 -11.62 11.55
N LYS A 22 -3.95 -10.51 10.96
CA LYS A 22 -4.44 -10.07 9.66
C LYS A 22 -3.94 -11.00 8.54
N PRO A 23 -4.74 -11.23 7.49
CA PRO A 23 -4.36 -12.10 6.39
C PRO A 23 -3.37 -11.40 5.45
N VAL A 24 -2.07 -11.45 5.82
CA VAL A 24 -1.01 -10.75 5.08
C VAL A 24 -0.84 -11.23 3.65
N GLU A 25 -1.31 -12.44 3.32
CA GLU A 25 -1.30 -12.92 1.94
C GLU A 25 -2.12 -12.05 1.01
N LYS A 26 -3.14 -11.36 1.51
CA LYS A 26 -3.91 -10.39 0.72
C LYS A 26 -3.05 -9.17 0.37
N LEU A 27 -2.23 -8.73 1.31
CA LEU A 27 -1.28 -7.64 1.09
C LEU A 27 -0.23 -8.06 0.06
N GLU A 28 0.32 -9.25 0.20
CA GLU A 28 1.33 -9.78 -0.72
C GLU A 28 0.79 -9.86 -2.15
N LEU A 29 -0.44 -10.32 -2.31
CA LEU A 29 -1.07 -10.38 -3.64
C LEU A 29 -1.16 -8.99 -4.26
N ALA A 30 -1.62 -8.00 -3.50
CA ALA A 30 -1.74 -6.63 -3.99
C ALA A 30 -0.38 -6.06 -4.38
N MET A 31 0.64 -6.32 -3.57
CA MET A 31 2.00 -5.87 -3.86
C MET A 31 2.52 -6.48 -5.16
N GLN A 32 2.28 -7.78 -5.37
CA GLN A 32 2.71 -8.44 -6.61
C GLN A 32 2.02 -7.86 -7.84
N LEU A 33 0.73 -7.56 -7.73
CA LEU A 33 0.01 -6.93 -8.84
C LEU A 33 0.64 -5.58 -9.20
N LEU A 34 0.99 -4.78 -8.20
CA LEU A 34 1.61 -3.48 -8.42
C LEU A 34 3.03 -3.62 -9.00
N ILE A 35 3.83 -4.54 -8.49
CA ILE A 35 5.19 -4.78 -8.97
C ILE A 35 5.17 -5.23 -10.42
N ASN A 36 4.20 -6.06 -10.79
CA ASN A 36 4.06 -6.58 -12.15
C ASN A 36 3.33 -5.62 -13.09
N GLU A 37 2.97 -4.44 -12.60
CA GLU A 37 2.30 -3.40 -13.39
C GLU A 37 0.96 -3.88 -13.95
N GLU A 38 0.28 -4.76 -13.24
CA GLU A 38 -1.05 -5.24 -13.61
C GLU A 38 -2.07 -4.14 -13.43
N VAL A 39 -3.10 -4.14 -14.27
CA VAL A 39 -4.23 -3.23 -14.09
C VAL A 39 -5.02 -3.68 -12.87
N LEU A 40 -5.17 -2.78 -11.88
CA LEU A 40 -5.91 -3.10 -10.67
C LEU A 40 -7.41 -3.02 -10.91
N ASP A 41 -8.13 -4.00 -10.38
CA ASP A 41 -9.58 -4.02 -10.36
C ASP A 41 -10.10 -2.88 -9.47
N ASP A 42 -11.31 -2.39 -9.75
CA ASP A 42 -11.99 -1.38 -8.93
C ASP A 42 -12.13 -1.81 -7.48
N TYR A 43 -12.08 -3.10 -7.23
CA TYR A 43 -12.05 -3.68 -5.90
C TYR A 43 -11.03 -3.00 -4.97
N TYR A 44 -9.87 -2.63 -5.50
CA TYR A 44 -8.79 -2.03 -4.71
C TYR A 44 -8.94 -0.52 -4.50
N LYS A 45 -9.84 0.12 -5.21
CA LYS A 45 -10.11 1.56 -5.09
C LYS A 45 -8.82 2.40 -5.13
N LEU A 46 -8.04 2.22 -6.19
CA LEU A 46 -6.80 2.98 -6.37
C LEU A 46 -7.10 4.48 -6.52
N HIS A 47 -6.44 5.31 -5.72
CA HIS A 47 -6.57 6.77 -5.87
C HIS A 47 -5.33 7.49 -5.32
N PRO A 48 -5.09 8.72 -5.80
CA PRO A 48 -3.98 9.52 -5.26
C PRO A 48 -4.29 9.97 -3.84
N LEU A 49 -3.23 10.05 -3.03
CA LEU A 49 -3.34 10.46 -1.64
C LEU A 49 -3.23 11.98 -1.52
N GLU A 50 -4.05 12.58 -0.68
CA GLU A 50 -3.96 13.99 -0.34
C GLU A 50 -2.94 14.20 0.79
N PRO A 51 -2.28 15.38 0.90
CA PRO A 51 -2.44 16.59 0.09
C PRO A 51 -1.71 16.52 -1.24
N LYS A 52 -2.13 17.37 -2.17
CA LYS A 52 -1.67 17.33 -3.57
C LYS A 52 -0.29 17.96 -3.81
N ASN A 53 0.20 18.74 -2.88
CA ASN A 53 1.47 19.47 -3.06
C ASN A 53 2.69 18.70 -2.58
N GLN A 54 2.63 17.38 -2.68
CA GLN A 54 3.75 16.52 -2.31
C GLN A 54 4.82 16.52 -3.38
N VAL A 55 6.08 16.43 -2.97
CA VAL A 55 7.20 16.29 -3.91
C VAL A 55 7.06 14.99 -4.71
N LEU A 56 6.78 13.89 -4.01
CA LEU A 56 6.50 12.60 -4.64
C LEU A 56 5.00 12.33 -4.49
N LYS A 57 4.36 12.02 -5.62
CA LYS A 57 2.95 11.70 -5.61
C LYS A 57 2.74 10.34 -4.96
N ARG A 58 1.98 10.32 -3.89
CA ARG A 58 1.61 9.09 -3.17
C ARG A 58 0.26 8.60 -3.64
N TRP A 59 0.10 7.28 -3.55
CA TRP A 59 -1.14 6.60 -3.90
C TRP A 59 -1.53 5.69 -2.77
N ASP A 60 -2.81 5.33 -2.71
CA ASP A 60 -3.22 4.25 -1.82
C ASP A 60 -4.19 3.31 -2.52
N ILE A 61 -4.21 2.08 -2.02
CA ILE A 61 -5.21 1.07 -2.41
C ILE A 61 -5.78 0.46 -1.13
N HIS A 62 -6.99 -0.08 -1.24
CA HIS A 62 -7.68 -0.74 -0.14
C HIS A 62 -7.44 -2.24 -0.21
N ILE A 63 -6.79 -2.81 0.81
CA ILE A 63 -6.54 -4.24 0.90
C ILE A 63 -7.80 -4.91 1.43
N GLY A 64 -8.32 -5.88 0.70
CA GLY A 64 -9.58 -6.54 1.10
C GLY A 64 -10.83 -5.88 0.57
N GLY A 65 -10.69 -4.90 -0.33
CA GLY A 65 -11.82 -4.33 -1.06
C GLY A 65 -12.12 -2.89 -0.71
N ARG A 66 -13.05 -2.32 -1.47
CA ARG A 66 -13.39 -0.88 -1.42
C ARG A 66 -13.86 -0.39 -0.05
N ASN A 67 -14.52 -1.27 0.70
CA ASN A 67 -15.06 -0.92 2.01
C ASN A 67 -14.12 -1.26 3.16
N SER A 68 -12.93 -1.80 2.83
CA SER A 68 -11.94 -2.15 3.83
C SER A 68 -11.25 -0.89 4.37
N ASP A 69 -10.99 -0.90 5.67
CA ASP A 69 -10.22 0.17 6.30
C ASP A 69 -8.71 -0.04 6.19
N TRP A 70 -8.30 -1.19 5.67
CA TRP A 70 -6.89 -1.53 5.53
C TRP A 70 -6.36 -0.98 4.21
N VAL A 71 -5.36 -0.08 4.27
CA VAL A 71 -4.80 0.57 3.09
C VAL A 71 -3.32 0.26 2.96
N LEU A 72 -2.84 0.37 1.72
CA LEU A 72 -1.42 0.29 1.38
C LEU A 72 -1.06 1.60 0.69
N ILE A 73 -0.09 2.32 1.25
CA ILE A 73 0.40 3.58 0.71
C ILE A 73 1.72 3.34 0.01
N PHE A 74 1.84 3.83 -1.20
CA PHE A 74 3.04 3.61 -2.01
C PHE A 74 3.28 4.79 -2.95
N TYR A 75 4.52 4.85 -3.50
CA TYR A 75 4.87 5.82 -4.53
C TYR A 75 5.90 5.19 -5.46
N TYR A 76 6.11 5.84 -6.60
CA TYR A 76 7.07 5.39 -7.61
C TYR A 76 8.27 6.33 -7.63
N TYR A 77 9.45 5.76 -7.75
CA TYR A 77 10.69 6.52 -7.87
C TYR A 77 11.71 5.70 -8.65
N ASP A 78 12.18 6.26 -9.79
CA ASP A 78 13.26 5.64 -10.58
C ASP A 78 13.01 4.16 -10.87
N ARG A 79 11.87 3.86 -11.52
CA ARG A 79 11.45 2.50 -11.89
C ARG A 79 11.31 1.57 -10.70
N THR A 80 11.14 2.14 -9.54
CA THR A 80 10.97 1.40 -8.30
C THR A 80 9.64 1.78 -7.69
N ILE A 81 8.89 0.79 -7.21
CA ILE A 81 7.73 1.06 -6.37
C ILE A 81 8.19 0.96 -4.91
N VAL A 82 7.86 1.96 -4.13
CA VAL A 82 8.22 2.00 -2.71
C VAL A 82 6.96 1.86 -1.88
N PHE A 83 6.88 0.78 -1.11
CA PHE A 83 5.77 0.53 -0.20
C PHE A 83 6.07 1.27 1.11
N GLU A 84 5.30 2.33 1.37
CA GLU A 84 5.61 3.28 2.42
C GLU A 84 4.98 2.93 3.76
N ARG A 85 3.69 2.62 3.76
CA ARG A 85 2.94 2.29 4.98
C ARG A 85 1.80 1.33 4.65
N THR A 86 1.36 0.57 5.65
CA THR A 86 0.16 -0.24 5.54
C THR A 86 -0.50 -0.38 6.91
N GLY A 87 -1.82 -0.38 6.93
CA GLY A 87 -2.59 -0.46 8.17
C GLY A 87 -3.95 0.18 7.98
N SER A 88 -4.67 0.37 9.08
CA SER A 88 -5.97 1.04 9.03
C SER A 88 -5.79 2.54 8.83
N HIS A 89 -6.85 3.20 8.37
CA HIS A 89 -6.84 4.66 8.24
C HIS A 89 -6.50 5.32 9.57
N SER A 90 -7.11 4.84 10.66
CA SER A 90 -6.87 5.45 11.96
C SER A 90 -5.43 5.28 12.44
N ASP A 91 -4.76 4.19 12.06
CA ASP A 91 -3.35 3.98 12.40
C ASP A 91 -2.43 4.89 11.61
N LEU A 92 -2.75 5.15 10.34
CA LEU A 92 -1.84 5.84 9.43
C LEU A 92 -2.09 7.35 9.34
N PHE A 93 -3.29 7.81 9.62
CA PHE A 93 -3.70 9.22 9.44
C PHE A 93 -4.15 9.88 10.73
N LYS A 94 -3.52 9.55 11.81
CA LYS A 94 -3.82 10.16 13.11
C LYS A 94 -3.56 11.66 13.12
#